data_891584fa3bd95d836f68c6acc05a99e1
#
_entry.id   891584fa3bd95d836f68c6acc05a99e1
#
_cell.length_a   1.000
_cell.length_b   1.000
_cell.length_c   1.000
_cell.angle_alpha   90.00
_cell.angle_beta   90.00
_cell.angle_gamma   90.00
#
_symmetry.space_group_name_H-M   'P 1'
#
loop_
_entity.id
_entity.type
_entity.pdbx_description
1 polymer ?
#
loop_
_entity_poly.entity_id
_entity_poly.type
_entity_poly.pdbx_seq_one_letter_code
_entity_poly.pdbx_strand_id
1 'polypeptide(L)'
;LYICTGKYDIFWNGFYKSAEKYLLPNTEKHYFVFTDSEQIQSSNKIHKIYQQQLGWPKDTLMRFHLFLNIEKDLKQMDFLFFFNANYTFVKSITENEILPTEKDNFLIGQIHPVAYHKNRTDFNYEANAVSTAFVEADKGSYYFAGGLIGGRTVEFIRMCYQLKNNIDKDFQNNIIAIWHDESHINKFFSETEPKKLHPGFCYPQDWYLPFEQKTLLLDKNK
;
A
#
# COMPACT_ATOMS: atom_id res chain seq x y z
N LEU A 1 -6.14 -5.23 3.54
CA LEU A 1 -6.32 -3.96 4.24
C LEU A 1 -6.80 -2.90 3.25
N TYR A 2 -7.84 -2.16 3.61
CA TYR A 2 -8.48 -1.21 2.71
C TYR A 2 -8.98 0.00 3.52
N ILE A 3 -8.64 1.21 3.08
CA ILE A 3 -9.07 2.47 3.73
C ILE A 3 -9.91 3.24 2.73
N CYS A 4 -11.18 3.47 3.03
CA CYS A 4 -12.12 4.21 2.19
C CYS A 4 -13.03 5.11 3.05
N THR A 5 -12.49 6.24 3.49
CA THR A 5 -13.21 7.25 4.26
C THR A 5 -13.80 8.33 3.37
N GLY A 6 -14.88 8.97 3.83
CA GLY A 6 -15.58 10.01 3.07
C GLY A 6 -16.02 9.52 1.70
N LYS A 7 -15.79 10.32 0.65
CA LYS A 7 -16.22 10.02 -0.73
C LYS A 7 -15.57 8.76 -1.35
N TYR A 8 -14.56 8.17 -0.74
CA TYR A 8 -13.83 7.02 -1.31
C TYR A 8 -14.55 5.68 -1.11
N ASP A 9 -15.63 5.63 -0.34
CA ASP A 9 -16.47 4.45 -0.20
C ASP A 9 -17.12 4.01 -1.52
N ILE A 10 -17.31 4.92 -2.47
CA ILE A 10 -17.82 4.64 -3.82
C ILE A 10 -17.02 3.56 -4.56
N PHE A 11 -15.72 3.42 -4.26
CA PHE A 11 -14.85 2.44 -4.90
C PHE A 11 -15.00 1.03 -4.32
N TRP A 12 -15.57 0.89 -3.11
CA TRP A 12 -15.61 -0.39 -2.40
C TRP A 12 -16.23 -1.53 -3.20
N ASN A 13 -17.40 -1.31 -3.78
CA ASN A 13 -18.11 -2.39 -4.50
C ASN A 13 -17.29 -2.90 -5.71
N GLY A 14 -16.66 -1.99 -6.45
CA GLY A 14 -15.80 -2.33 -7.59
C GLY A 14 -14.56 -3.09 -7.13
N PHE A 15 -13.89 -2.59 -6.11
CA PHE A 15 -12.74 -3.23 -5.50
C PHE A 15 -13.07 -4.65 -5.01
N TYR A 16 -14.09 -4.79 -4.15
CA TYR A 16 -14.46 -6.07 -3.55
C TYR A 16 -14.82 -7.13 -4.58
N LYS A 17 -15.73 -6.80 -5.52
CA LYS A 17 -16.16 -7.74 -6.57
C LYS A 17 -15.00 -8.17 -7.46
N SER A 18 -14.14 -7.23 -7.85
CA SER A 18 -12.98 -7.55 -8.70
C SER A 18 -11.92 -8.33 -7.92
N ALA A 19 -11.67 -8.03 -6.64
CA ALA A 19 -10.75 -8.77 -5.80
C ALA A 19 -11.21 -10.22 -5.58
N GLU A 20 -12.51 -10.47 -5.30
CA GLU A 20 -13.03 -11.83 -5.18
C GLU A 20 -12.86 -12.63 -6.47
N LYS A 21 -12.97 -11.96 -7.63
CA LYS A 21 -12.87 -12.62 -8.93
C LYS A 21 -11.43 -12.88 -9.37
N TYR A 22 -10.51 -11.95 -9.11
CA TYR A 22 -9.22 -11.93 -9.77
C TYR A 22 -8.00 -12.01 -8.83
N LEU A 23 -8.12 -11.53 -7.58
CA LEU A 23 -7.00 -11.59 -6.62
C LEU A 23 -7.00 -12.95 -5.93
N LEU A 24 -5.97 -13.78 -6.20
CA LEU A 24 -5.80 -15.08 -5.55
C LEU A 24 -7.15 -15.86 -5.52
N PRO A 25 -7.73 -16.21 -6.67
CA PRO A 25 -9.12 -16.67 -6.77
C PRO A 25 -9.42 -17.96 -5.97
N ASN A 26 -8.38 -18.75 -5.68
CA ASN A 26 -8.51 -20.02 -4.93
C ASN A 26 -8.13 -19.90 -3.46
N THR A 27 -7.90 -18.68 -2.95
CA THR A 27 -7.46 -18.41 -1.57
C THR A 27 -8.57 -17.73 -0.80
N GLU A 28 -8.76 -18.12 0.46
CA GLU A 28 -9.66 -17.41 1.36
C GLU A 28 -9.15 -15.99 1.60
N LYS A 29 -10.05 -15.01 1.54
CA LYS A 29 -9.73 -13.60 1.71
C LYS A 29 -10.59 -12.97 2.79
N HIS A 30 -9.95 -12.21 3.67
CA HIS A 30 -10.60 -11.36 4.66
C HIS A 30 -10.28 -9.89 4.35
N TYR A 31 -11.28 -9.04 4.44
CA TYR A 31 -11.19 -7.62 4.12
C TYR A 31 -11.35 -6.79 5.40
N PHE A 32 -10.28 -6.20 5.88
CA PHE A 32 -10.29 -5.25 6.98
C PHE A 32 -10.49 -3.85 6.41
N VAL A 33 -11.68 -3.30 6.56
CA VAL A 33 -12.14 -2.09 5.87
C VAL A 33 -12.30 -0.95 6.87
N PHE A 34 -11.39 0.01 6.80
CA PHE A 34 -11.41 1.22 7.61
C PHE A 34 -12.27 2.29 6.90
N THR A 35 -13.43 2.62 7.47
CA THR A 35 -14.41 3.47 6.82
C THR A 35 -15.37 4.12 7.80
N ASP A 36 -15.87 5.30 7.43
CA ASP A 36 -17.00 5.98 8.06
C ASP A 36 -18.34 5.72 7.34
N SER A 37 -18.30 5.00 6.21
CA SER A 37 -19.51 4.72 5.41
C SER A 37 -20.48 3.79 6.14
N GLU A 38 -21.75 4.15 6.17
CA GLU A 38 -22.84 3.30 6.66
C GLU A 38 -23.27 2.23 5.65
N GLN A 39 -22.88 2.40 4.38
CA GLN A 39 -23.28 1.47 3.30
C GLN A 39 -22.46 0.17 3.31
N ILE A 40 -21.25 0.20 3.89
CA ILE A 40 -20.41 -0.98 4.01
C ILE A 40 -20.77 -1.74 5.28
N GLN A 41 -21.19 -2.99 5.12
CA GLN A 41 -21.60 -3.84 6.23
C GLN A 41 -20.57 -4.94 6.49
N SER A 42 -20.40 -5.32 7.74
CA SER A 42 -19.60 -6.48 8.14
C SER A 42 -20.25 -7.79 7.69
N SER A 43 -19.39 -8.78 7.41
CA SER A 43 -19.79 -10.16 7.12
C SER A 43 -18.73 -11.12 7.66
N ASN A 44 -18.83 -12.41 7.39
CA ASN A 44 -17.79 -13.38 7.72
C ASN A 44 -16.42 -13.09 7.07
N LYS A 45 -16.41 -12.39 5.93
CA LYS A 45 -15.17 -11.99 5.21
C LYS A 45 -14.85 -10.49 5.32
N ILE A 46 -15.82 -9.66 5.65
CA ILE A 46 -15.67 -8.19 5.69
C ILE A 46 -15.69 -7.73 7.15
N HIS A 47 -14.55 -7.28 7.62
CA HIS A 47 -14.36 -6.75 8.97
C HIS A 47 -14.34 -5.22 8.88
N LYS A 48 -15.50 -4.59 9.11
CA LYS A 48 -15.62 -3.13 9.14
C LYS A 48 -15.04 -2.57 10.41
N ILE A 49 -14.08 -1.65 10.28
CA ILE A 49 -13.50 -0.88 11.36
C ILE A 49 -13.92 0.58 11.16
N TYR A 50 -14.58 1.16 12.16
CA TYR A 50 -14.95 2.57 12.07
C TYR A 50 -13.70 3.45 12.03
N GLN A 51 -13.63 4.29 11.02
CA GLN A 51 -12.56 5.26 10.83
C GLN A 51 -13.13 6.50 10.12
N GLN A 52 -13.09 7.64 10.79
CA GLN A 52 -13.43 8.91 10.16
C GLN A 52 -12.26 9.44 9.32
N GLN A 53 -12.57 10.29 8.36
CA GLN A 53 -11.56 11.01 7.58
C GLN A 53 -10.71 11.89 8.51
N LEU A 54 -9.39 11.82 8.36
CA LEU A 54 -8.41 12.56 9.17
C LEU A 54 -7.97 13.87 8.51
N GLY A 55 -8.27 14.04 7.23
CA GLY A 55 -7.79 15.12 6.39
C GLY A 55 -6.36 14.91 5.88
N TRP A 56 -6.04 15.61 4.78
CA TRP A 56 -4.72 15.56 4.17
C TRP A 56 -3.67 16.28 5.03
N PRO A 57 -2.46 15.75 5.24
CA PRO A 57 -1.93 14.49 4.71
C PRO A 57 -2.12 13.28 5.67
N LYS A 58 -2.84 13.43 6.77
CA LYS A 58 -3.00 12.37 7.79
C LYS A 58 -3.75 11.14 7.26
N ASP A 59 -4.63 11.31 6.28
CA ASP A 59 -5.33 10.17 5.65
C ASP A 59 -4.37 9.12 5.05
N THR A 60 -3.16 9.54 4.66
CA THR A 60 -2.12 8.63 4.17
C THR A 60 -1.10 8.27 5.24
N LEU A 61 -0.57 9.25 5.97
CA LEU A 61 0.48 9.06 6.97
C LEU A 61 0.06 8.15 8.12
N MET A 62 -1.22 8.19 8.54
CA MET A 62 -1.68 7.45 9.71
C MET A 62 -2.05 5.99 9.42
N ARG A 63 -1.92 5.51 8.19
CA ARG A 63 -2.34 4.14 7.83
C ARG A 63 -1.69 3.05 8.67
N PHE A 64 -0.41 3.18 9.00
CA PHE A 64 0.30 2.19 9.81
C PHE A 64 -0.18 2.16 11.25
N HIS A 65 -0.58 3.32 11.81
CA HIS A 65 -1.22 3.40 13.11
C HIS A 65 -2.56 2.64 13.08
N LEU A 66 -3.38 2.88 12.04
CA LEU A 66 -4.67 2.21 11.89
C LEU A 66 -4.51 0.69 11.81
N PHE A 67 -3.55 0.19 11.03
CA PHE A 67 -3.30 -1.24 10.94
C PHE A 67 -2.89 -1.84 12.28
N LEU A 68 -2.00 -1.18 13.01
CA LEU A 68 -1.53 -1.66 14.31
C LEU A 68 -2.60 -1.63 15.40
N ASN A 69 -3.63 -0.78 15.29
CA ASN A 69 -4.77 -0.77 16.23
C ASN A 69 -5.56 -2.09 16.21
N ILE A 70 -5.49 -2.86 15.12
CA ILE A 70 -6.15 -4.15 14.97
C ILE A 70 -5.15 -5.31 14.82
N GLU A 71 -3.93 -5.14 15.29
CA GLU A 71 -2.84 -6.13 15.14
C GLU A 71 -3.24 -7.54 15.56
N LYS A 72 -4.04 -7.67 16.63
CA LYS A 72 -4.49 -8.97 17.13
C LYS A 72 -5.30 -9.74 16.09
N ASP A 73 -6.14 -9.04 15.33
CA ASP A 73 -6.96 -9.67 14.28
C ASP A 73 -6.11 -9.94 13.04
N LEU A 74 -5.20 -9.03 12.70
CA LEU A 74 -4.28 -9.20 11.56
C LEU A 74 -3.37 -10.41 11.75
N LYS A 75 -2.94 -10.72 12.96
CA LYS A 75 -2.10 -11.89 13.28
C LYS A 75 -2.76 -13.25 13.00
N GLN A 76 -4.06 -13.27 12.72
CA GLN A 76 -4.77 -14.49 12.31
C GLN A 76 -4.58 -14.80 10.82
N MET A 77 -4.01 -13.88 10.04
CA MET A 77 -3.81 -14.03 8.60
C MET A 77 -2.37 -14.46 8.29
N ASP A 78 -2.18 -15.23 7.23
CA ASP A 78 -0.84 -15.64 6.77
C ASP A 78 -0.13 -14.48 6.06
N PHE A 79 -0.87 -13.73 5.24
CA PHE A 79 -0.38 -12.59 4.46
C PHE A 79 -1.29 -11.40 4.60
N LEU A 80 -0.70 -10.21 4.57
CA LEU A 80 -1.41 -8.94 4.59
C LEU A 80 -1.05 -8.12 3.35
N PHE A 81 -2.07 -7.54 2.70
CA PHE A 81 -1.90 -6.64 1.57
C PHE A 81 -2.75 -5.39 1.80
N PHE A 82 -2.16 -4.23 1.59
CA PHE A 82 -2.87 -2.97 1.52
C PHE A 82 -3.04 -2.54 0.07
N PHE A 83 -4.23 -2.10 -0.28
CA PHE A 83 -4.55 -1.47 -1.56
C PHE A 83 -5.22 -0.12 -1.32
N ASN A 84 -4.83 0.91 -2.08
CA ASN A 84 -5.57 2.17 -2.12
C ASN A 84 -7.01 1.95 -2.59
N ALA A 85 -7.92 2.83 -2.14
CA ALA A 85 -9.36 2.71 -2.39
C ALA A 85 -9.73 2.58 -3.88
N ASN A 86 -9.02 3.29 -4.73
CA ASN A 86 -9.31 3.37 -6.17
C ASN A 86 -8.71 2.24 -7.02
N TYR A 87 -8.25 1.15 -6.41
CA TYR A 87 -7.85 -0.04 -7.16
C TYR A 87 -9.07 -0.84 -7.65
N THR A 88 -8.96 -1.39 -8.85
CA THR A 88 -9.84 -2.46 -9.34
C THR A 88 -9.00 -3.50 -10.06
N PHE A 89 -9.32 -4.79 -9.87
CA PHE A 89 -8.59 -5.89 -10.48
C PHE A 89 -9.22 -6.21 -11.84
N VAL A 90 -8.40 -6.36 -12.87
CA VAL A 90 -8.89 -6.60 -14.24
C VAL A 90 -8.42 -7.94 -14.80
N LYS A 91 -7.43 -8.56 -14.18
CA LYS A 91 -6.87 -9.85 -14.57
C LYS A 91 -6.49 -10.69 -13.36
N SER A 92 -6.56 -12.00 -13.50
CA SER A 92 -6.19 -12.93 -12.42
C SER A 92 -4.75 -12.71 -11.97
N ILE A 93 -4.58 -12.66 -10.65
CA ILE A 93 -3.31 -12.56 -9.94
C ILE A 93 -3.13 -13.84 -9.13
N THR A 94 -2.10 -14.60 -9.47
CA THR A 94 -1.77 -15.88 -8.85
C THR A 94 -0.84 -15.70 -7.65
N GLU A 95 -0.71 -16.76 -6.84
CA GLU A 95 0.22 -16.80 -5.71
C GLU A 95 1.66 -16.52 -6.15
N ASN A 96 2.12 -17.15 -7.23
CA ASN A 96 3.49 -16.95 -7.75
C ASN A 96 3.76 -15.51 -8.16
N GLU A 97 2.74 -14.75 -8.58
CA GLU A 97 2.89 -13.36 -8.98
C GLU A 97 2.99 -12.42 -7.77
N ILE A 98 2.20 -12.64 -6.73
CA ILE A 98 2.08 -11.66 -5.64
C ILE A 98 2.71 -12.10 -4.31
N LEU A 99 2.73 -13.40 -3.98
CA LEU A 99 3.29 -13.82 -2.69
C LEU A 99 4.82 -13.70 -2.68
N PRO A 100 5.39 -13.04 -1.67
CA PRO A 100 6.83 -12.94 -1.50
C PRO A 100 7.40 -14.20 -0.86
N THR A 101 8.71 -14.39 -1.04
CA THR A 101 9.49 -15.48 -0.46
C THR A 101 10.58 -14.93 0.45
N GLU A 102 11.40 -15.81 1.04
CA GLU A 102 12.52 -15.43 1.90
C GLU A 102 13.52 -14.50 1.18
N LYS A 103 13.81 -14.76 -0.10
CA LYS A 103 14.69 -13.90 -0.92
C LYS A 103 14.17 -12.47 -1.09
N ASP A 104 12.86 -12.26 -0.89
CA ASP A 104 12.18 -10.98 -0.97
C ASP A 104 11.94 -10.39 0.43
N ASN A 105 12.61 -10.91 1.47
CA ASN A 105 12.36 -10.59 2.88
C ASN A 105 10.87 -10.74 3.27
N PHE A 106 10.15 -11.62 2.59
CA PHE A 106 8.70 -11.85 2.75
C PHE A 106 7.82 -10.61 2.59
N LEU A 107 8.30 -9.58 1.86
CA LEU A 107 7.58 -8.34 1.60
C LEU A 107 7.40 -8.11 0.09
N ILE A 108 6.40 -7.33 -0.29
CA ILE A 108 6.21 -6.84 -1.65
C ILE A 108 6.25 -5.31 -1.69
N GLY A 109 6.84 -4.78 -2.75
CA GLY A 109 6.77 -3.37 -3.12
C GLY A 109 6.37 -3.25 -4.60
N GLN A 110 5.45 -2.35 -4.88
CA GLN A 110 4.99 -2.13 -6.25
C GLN A 110 5.77 -0.98 -6.88
N ILE A 111 6.48 -1.24 -8.00
CA ILE A 111 7.27 -0.22 -8.71
C ILE A 111 6.33 0.86 -9.25
N HIS A 112 6.64 2.12 -8.94
CA HIS A 112 5.81 3.26 -9.32
C HIS A 112 5.76 3.44 -10.85
N PRO A 113 4.56 3.60 -11.46
CA PRO A 113 4.40 3.63 -12.91
C PRO A 113 5.10 4.80 -13.62
N VAL A 114 5.38 5.91 -12.93
CA VAL A 114 6.18 7.02 -13.49
C VAL A 114 7.68 6.86 -13.30
N ALA A 115 8.13 5.83 -12.58
CA ALA A 115 9.54 5.69 -12.18
C ALA A 115 10.23 4.45 -12.76
N TYR A 116 9.50 3.48 -13.32
CA TYR A 116 10.05 2.20 -13.77
C TYR A 116 11.17 2.32 -14.84
N HIS A 117 11.19 3.42 -15.59
CA HIS A 117 12.16 3.67 -16.66
C HIS A 117 13.15 4.79 -16.32
N LYS A 118 13.07 5.35 -15.10
CA LYS A 118 13.94 6.44 -14.66
C LYS A 118 15.23 5.92 -14.02
N ASN A 119 16.26 6.75 -14.07
CA ASN A 119 17.48 6.52 -13.30
C ASN A 119 17.25 6.85 -11.82
N ARG A 120 18.10 6.31 -10.95
CA ARG A 120 18.08 6.56 -9.50
C ARG A 120 18.05 8.06 -9.15
N THR A 121 18.80 8.87 -9.87
CA THR A 121 18.90 10.34 -9.69
C THR A 121 17.60 11.09 -9.94
N ASP A 122 16.67 10.47 -10.65
CA ASP A 122 15.38 11.07 -11.06
C ASP A 122 14.23 10.60 -10.17
N PHE A 123 14.52 9.79 -9.14
CA PHE A 123 13.52 9.35 -8.18
C PHE A 123 13.19 10.46 -7.17
N ASN A 124 11.92 10.57 -6.84
CA ASN A 124 11.41 11.58 -5.90
C ASN A 124 11.61 11.17 -4.43
N TYR A 125 12.79 10.66 -4.07
CA TYR A 125 13.10 10.31 -2.70
C TYR A 125 13.14 11.55 -1.79
N GLU A 126 12.89 11.33 -0.50
CA GLU A 126 13.06 12.39 0.49
C GLU A 126 14.54 12.80 0.58
N ALA A 127 14.78 14.10 0.31
CA ALA A 127 16.12 14.68 0.31
C ALA A 127 16.47 15.47 1.58
N ASN A 128 15.49 15.71 2.47
CA ASN A 128 15.71 16.35 3.75
C ASN A 128 16.43 15.39 4.70
N ALA A 129 17.72 15.61 4.95
CA ALA A 129 18.54 14.75 5.80
C ALA A 129 18.10 14.69 7.27
N VAL A 130 17.20 15.58 7.72
CA VAL A 130 16.63 15.55 9.09
C VAL A 130 15.41 14.63 9.18
N SER A 131 14.75 14.37 8.05
CA SER A 131 13.62 13.42 7.99
C SER A 131 14.10 11.98 8.18
N THR A 132 13.34 11.19 8.90
CA THR A 132 13.55 9.73 9.00
C THR A 132 13.26 9.00 7.69
N ALA A 133 12.65 9.67 6.71
CA ALA A 133 12.42 9.15 5.36
C ALA A 133 13.56 9.44 4.38
N PHE A 134 14.62 10.14 4.81
CA PHE A 134 15.77 10.47 3.97
C PHE A 134 16.43 9.23 3.39
N VAL A 135 16.66 9.23 2.07
CA VAL A 135 17.34 8.16 1.35
C VAL A 135 18.70 8.63 0.86
N GLU A 136 19.76 8.02 1.35
CA GLU A 136 21.15 8.33 0.96
C GLU A 136 21.36 8.18 -0.55
N ALA A 137 22.28 8.96 -1.12
CA ALA A 137 22.49 9.02 -2.57
C ALA A 137 22.91 7.69 -3.22
N ASP A 138 23.54 6.80 -2.45
CA ASP A 138 23.97 5.46 -2.88
C ASP A 138 22.95 4.34 -2.62
N LYS A 139 21.79 4.67 -2.01
CA LYS A 139 20.73 3.71 -1.66
C LYS A 139 19.53 3.80 -2.59
N GLY A 140 18.78 2.72 -2.66
CA GLY A 140 17.53 2.62 -3.42
C GLY A 140 17.75 2.44 -4.92
N SER A 141 17.39 1.28 -5.44
CA SER A 141 17.48 0.94 -6.86
C SER A 141 16.14 1.05 -7.59
N TYR A 142 15.05 1.20 -6.86
CA TYR A 142 13.68 1.28 -7.38
C TYR A 142 12.86 2.27 -6.57
N TYR A 143 11.93 2.98 -7.24
CA TYR A 143 10.96 3.83 -6.57
C TYR A 143 9.61 3.13 -6.51
N PHE A 144 9.08 2.96 -5.30
CA PHE A 144 7.86 2.21 -5.03
C PHE A 144 6.67 3.14 -4.79
N ALA A 145 5.51 2.76 -5.31
CA ALA A 145 4.25 3.44 -5.02
C ALA A 145 3.66 2.97 -3.69
N GLY A 146 3.15 3.91 -2.91
CA GLY A 146 2.52 3.62 -1.62
C GLY A 146 1.12 2.99 -1.72
N GLY A 147 0.61 2.79 -2.93
CA GLY A 147 -0.76 2.31 -3.18
C GLY A 147 -0.97 0.81 -3.06
N LEU A 148 0.10 0.02 -3.14
CA LEU A 148 0.09 -1.43 -2.93
C LEU A 148 1.38 -1.84 -2.22
N ILE A 149 1.24 -2.31 -1.01
CA ILE A 149 2.29 -2.92 -0.19
C ILE A 149 1.72 -4.16 0.51
N GLY A 150 2.58 -5.09 0.89
CA GLY A 150 2.12 -6.29 1.60
C GLY A 150 3.25 -7.23 1.94
N GLY A 151 2.89 -8.40 2.44
CA GLY A 151 3.84 -9.44 2.78
C GLY A 151 3.31 -10.46 3.75
N ARG A 152 4.18 -11.35 4.22
CA ARG A 152 3.87 -12.26 5.30
C ARG A 152 3.56 -11.44 6.57
N THR A 153 2.54 -11.83 7.29
CA THR A 153 1.96 -11.04 8.39
C THR A 153 3.00 -10.55 9.39
N VAL A 154 3.94 -11.40 9.79
CA VAL A 154 4.97 -11.03 10.78
C VAL A 154 5.87 -9.90 10.27
N GLU A 155 6.34 -9.99 9.02
CA GLU A 155 7.21 -8.98 8.42
C GLU A 155 6.45 -7.69 8.09
N PHE A 156 5.22 -7.81 7.62
CA PHE A 156 4.37 -6.64 7.36
C PHE A 156 4.07 -5.85 8.64
N ILE A 157 3.73 -6.53 9.74
CA ILE A 157 3.50 -5.88 11.04
C ILE A 157 4.80 -5.22 11.53
N ARG A 158 5.95 -5.88 11.41
CA ARG A 158 7.26 -5.29 11.77
C ARG A 158 7.53 -4.01 10.95
N MET A 159 7.29 -4.06 9.64
CA MET A 159 7.37 -2.88 8.77
C MET A 159 6.44 -1.76 9.26
N CYS A 160 5.18 -2.07 9.58
CA CYS A 160 4.23 -1.08 10.09
C CYS A 160 4.73 -0.40 11.37
N TYR A 161 5.32 -1.14 12.32
CA TYR A 161 5.90 -0.56 13.52
C TYR A 161 7.06 0.40 13.21
N GLN A 162 7.97 0.00 12.32
CA GLN A 162 9.08 0.86 11.92
C GLN A 162 8.60 2.13 11.23
N LEU A 163 7.69 2.02 10.27
CA LEU A 163 7.15 3.17 9.53
C LEU A 163 6.35 4.10 10.44
N LYS A 164 5.52 3.56 11.34
CA LYS A 164 4.82 4.34 12.36
C LYS A 164 5.80 5.13 13.22
N ASN A 165 6.83 4.48 13.77
CA ASN A 165 7.79 5.13 14.65
C ASN A 165 8.59 6.23 13.93
N ASN A 166 8.93 6.02 12.67
CA ASN A 166 9.60 7.01 11.84
C ASN A 166 8.72 8.23 11.59
N ILE A 167 7.45 8.02 11.23
CA ILE A 167 6.46 9.09 11.03
C ILE A 167 6.25 9.87 12.33
N ASP A 168 6.09 9.18 13.46
CA ASP A 168 5.92 9.83 14.77
C ASP A 168 7.12 10.70 15.14
N LYS A 169 8.34 10.23 14.87
CA LYS A 169 9.57 10.98 15.09
C LYS A 169 9.63 12.23 14.20
N ASP A 170 9.27 12.11 12.93
CA ASP A 170 9.23 13.26 12.03
C ASP A 170 8.16 14.28 12.51
N PHE A 171 6.98 13.84 12.91
CA PHE A 171 5.95 14.72 13.48
C PHE A 171 6.43 15.46 14.75
N GLN A 172 7.15 14.78 15.66
CA GLN A 172 7.73 15.42 16.86
C GLN A 172 8.72 16.54 16.51
N ASN A 173 9.36 16.44 15.34
CA ASN A 173 10.29 17.44 14.82
C ASN A 173 9.63 18.43 13.82
N ASN A 174 8.29 18.43 13.71
CA ASN A 174 7.53 19.23 12.75
C ASN A 174 7.94 18.97 11.29
N ILE A 175 8.32 17.73 10.96
CA ILE A 175 8.69 17.30 9.62
C ILE A 175 7.54 16.49 9.03
N ILE A 176 7.21 16.78 7.78
CA ILE A 176 6.34 15.96 6.93
C ILE A 176 7.14 15.63 5.68
N ALA A 177 7.41 14.35 5.45
CA ALA A 177 8.16 13.90 4.29
C ALA A 177 7.43 14.27 2.99
N ILE A 178 8.18 14.55 1.92
CA ILE A 178 7.67 15.16 0.67
C ILE A 178 6.51 14.39 0.02
N TRP A 179 6.56 13.05 0.05
CA TRP A 179 5.50 12.17 -0.43
C TRP A 179 4.88 11.36 0.71
N HIS A 180 4.85 11.95 1.91
CA HIS A 180 4.16 11.42 3.08
C HIS A 180 4.61 9.99 3.42
N ASP A 181 3.66 9.06 3.57
CA ASP A 181 3.92 7.66 3.84
C ASP A 181 4.72 6.96 2.73
N GLU A 182 4.56 7.35 1.46
CA GLU A 182 5.34 6.80 0.34
C GLU A 182 6.83 7.09 0.49
N SER A 183 7.22 8.27 0.99
CA SER A 183 8.63 8.56 1.30
C SER A 183 9.20 7.61 2.35
N HIS A 184 8.45 7.35 3.43
CA HIS A 184 8.88 6.41 4.46
C HIS A 184 8.93 4.96 3.96
N ILE A 185 7.98 4.55 3.11
CA ILE A 185 8.00 3.23 2.44
C ILE A 185 9.25 3.09 1.57
N ASN A 186 9.57 4.11 0.78
CA ASN A 186 10.75 4.11 -0.08
C ASN A 186 12.06 4.07 0.73
N LYS A 187 12.14 4.80 1.85
CA LYS A 187 13.27 4.68 2.79
C LYS A 187 13.41 3.24 3.31
N PHE A 188 12.34 2.65 3.76
CA PHE A 188 12.34 1.26 4.25
C PHE A 188 12.80 0.28 3.16
N PHE A 189 12.26 0.39 1.94
CA PHE A 189 12.62 -0.47 0.81
C PHE A 189 13.97 -0.14 0.17
N SER A 190 14.58 0.99 0.48
CA SER A 190 15.97 1.26 0.10
C SER A 190 16.98 0.43 0.92
N GLU A 191 16.55 -0.11 2.05
CA GLU A 191 17.35 -0.90 2.99
C GLU A 191 16.91 -2.38 3.03
N THR A 192 15.68 -2.66 2.56
CA THR A 192 15.09 -4.00 2.58
C THR A 192 14.54 -4.31 1.19
N GLU A 193 15.12 -5.29 0.49
CA GLU A 193 14.68 -5.63 -0.86
C GLU A 193 13.38 -6.45 -0.86
N PRO A 194 12.21 -5.86 -1.22
CA PRO A 194 10.96 -6.59 -1.36
C PRO A 194 10.88 -7.30 -2.73
N LYS A 195 9.92 -8.23 -2.88
CA LYS A 195 9.47 -8.67 -4.19
C LYS A 195 8.94 -7.47 -4.97
N LYS A 196 9.52 -7.24 -6.14
CA LYS A 196 9.21 -6.09 -6.99
C LYS A 196 8.06 -6.44 -7.93
N LEU A 197 6.90 -5.85 -7.68
CA LEU A 197 5.77 -5.96 -8.59
C LEU A 197 5.89 -4.91 -9.69
N HIS A 198 5.74 -5.32 -10.95
CA HIS A 198 5.85 -4.42 -12.11
C HIS A 198 4.66 -3.42 -12.17
N PRO A 199 4.78 -2.29 -12.91
CA PRO A 199 3.74 -1.24 -12.95
C PRO A 199 2.35 -1.69 -13.40
N GLY A 200 2.21 -2.86 -14.00
CA GLY A 200 0.91 -3.46 -14.31
C GLY A 200 0.03 -3.76 -13.08
N PHE A 201 0.63 -3.82 -11.87
CA PHE A 201 -0.08 -3.93 -10.60
C PHE A 201 -0.53 -2.57 -10.03
N CYS A 202 -0.24 -1.46 -10.73
CA CYS A 202 -0.63 -0.09 -10.38
C CYS A 202 -0.85 0.69 -11.67
N TYR A 203 -1.70 0.17 -12.55
CA TYR A 203 -1.86 0.71 -13.89
C TYR A 203 -2.83 1.89 -13.86
N PRO A 204 -2.37 3.15 -14.08
CA PRO A 204 -3.30 4.29 -14.06
C PRO A 204 -4.31 4.17 -15.20
N GLN A 205 -5.56 4.54 -14.91
CA GLN A 205 -6.59 4.62 -15.92
C GLN A 205 -6.15 5.60 -17.05
N ASP A 206 -6.49 5.25 -18.29
CA ASP A 206 -6.19 6.07 -19.47
C ASP A 206 -4.69 6.23 -19.83
N TRP A 207 -3.78 5.52 -19.15
CA TRP A 207 -2.37 5.47 -19.50
C TRP A 207 -2.05 4.30 -20.43
N TYR A 208 -0.93 4.40 -21.14
CA TYR A 208 -0.32 3.27 -21.84
C TYR A 208 1.03 2.95 -21.21
N LEU A 209 1.16 1.72 -20.68
CA LEU A 209 2.40 1.19 -20.13
C LEU A 209 2.72 -0.16 -20.80
N PRO A 210 4.01 -0.51 -21.01
CA PRO A 210 4.41 -1.75 -21.66
C PRO A 210 4.33 -2.96 -20.73
N PHE A 211 3.28 -3.02 -19.90
CA PHE A 211 3.05 -4.08 -18.94
C PHE A 211 1.63 -4.62 -19.07
N GLU A 212 1.45 -5.89 -18.77
CA GLU A 212 0.13 -6.47 -18.64
C GLU A 212 -0.64 -5.81 -17.49
N GLN A 213 -1.83 -5.33 -17.77
CA GLN A 213 -2.72 -4.76 -16.75
C GLN A 213 -3.23 -5.86 -15.81
N LYS A 214 -2.82 -5.83 -14.56
CA LYS A 214 -3.35 -6.67 -13.47
C LYS A 214 -4.42 -5.94 -12.67
N THR A 215 -4.19 -4.64 -12.47
CA THR A 215 -5.12 -3.72 -11.81
C THR A 215 -5.26 -2.43 -12.58
N LEU A 216 -6.33 -1.70 -12.33
CA LEU A 216 -6.49 -0.30 -12.75
C LEU A 216 -6.59 0.59 -11.52
N LEU A 217 -5.91 1.74 -11.56
CA LEU A 217 -6.11 2.87 -10.67
C LEU A 217 -7.15 3.80 -11.29
N LEU A 218 -8.34 3.78 -10.72
CA LEU A 218 -9.43 4.66 -11.17
C LEU A 218 -9.14 6.11 -10.79
N ASP A 219 -9.61 7.05 -11.61
CA ASP A 219 -9.49 8.47 -11.28
C ASP A 219 -10.35 8.80 -10.04
N LYS A 220 -9.73 9.41 -9.03
CA LYS A 220 -10.39 9.80 -7.77
C LYS A 220 -11.28 11.04 -7.90
N ASN A 221 -11.24 11.73 -9.05
CA ASN A 221 -11.96 12.97 -9.30
C ASN A 221 -13.14 12.82 -10.28
N LYS A 222 -13.37 11.60 -10.78
CA LYS A 222 -14.48 11.29 -11.71
C LYS A 222 -15.68 10.68 -10.99
#